data_b4bfbcfd6b2e25bd8f22363283664907
#
_entry.id   b4bfbcfd6b2e25bd8f22363283664907
#
_cell.length_a   1.000
_cell.length_b   1.000
_cell.length_c   1.000
_cell.angle_alpha   90.00
_cell.angle_beta   90.00
_cell.angle_gamma   90.00
#
_symmetry.space_group_name_H-M   'P 1'
#
loop_
_entity.id
_entity.type
_entity.pdbx_description
1 polymer ?
#
loop_
_entity_poly.entity_id
_entity_poly.type
_entity_poly.pdbx_seq_one_letter_code
_entity_poly.pdbx_strand_id
1 'polypeptide(L)'
;MGEVRFSYMKEKPILRGVDLDVPEGSMVAIVGPSGCGKTTMLKLIARFYDVDDGAVRIGGVDVRDMTTEDLFARVSFVFQDVYLFNDTLRNNVLMANPDASEEQLRAVADLAGVTEVVERLPGGWETLCGEGGRSLSGGERQRVSIARALLKQAPIVLLDEATSALDAENEKNVVRSIETLKRRSTLIVVAHKLETVRMADKIVVMDSSGKVAETGTHNELIALEGEYKDFWDKRNASSQWQLV
;
A
#
# COMPACT_ATOMS: atom_id res chain seq x y z
N MET A 1 6.93 4.13 -14.59
CA MET A 1 6.55 3.04 -15.53
C MET A 1 6.36 3.67 -16.88
N GLY A 2 6.92 3.07 -17.95
CA GLY A 2 6.81 3.60 -19.31
C GLY A 2 6.34 2.50 -20.26
N GLU A 3 5.19 2.70 -20.91
CA GLU A 3 4.55 1.80 -21.89
C GLU A 3 4.39 0.34 -21.40
N VAL A 4 4.15 0.15 -20.10
CA VAL A 4 4.19 -1.18 -19.47
C VAL A 4 3.05 -2.06 -19.97
N ARG A 5 3.40 -3.24 -20.47
CA ARG A 5 2.49 -4.33 -20.80
C ARG A 5 2.82 -5.55 -19.94
N PHE A 6 1.78 -6.24 -19.48
CA PHE A 6 1.98 -7.41 -18.63
C PHE A 6 0.78 -8.36 -18.67
N SER A 7 1.09 -9.64 -18.65
CA SER A 7 0.13 -10.77 -18.62
C SER A 7 0.62 -11.86 -17.67
N TYR A 8 -0.20 -12.33 -16.74
CA TYR A 8 0.12 -13.56 -16.01
C TYR A 8 0.07 -14.80 -16.89
N MET A 9 -0.76 -14.76 -17.93
CA MET A 9 -0.88 -15.78 -18.99
C MET A 9 -0.89 -15.05 -20.33
N LYS A 10 -0.10 -15.53 -21.30
CA LYS A 10 0.12 -14.87 -22.61
C LYS A 10 -1.16 -14.43 -23.33
N GLU A 11 -2.27 -15.15 -23.11
CA GLU A 11 -3.55 -14.88 -23.79
C GLU A 11 -4.46 -13.88 -23.01
N LYS A 12 -4.08 -13.47 -21.79
CA LYS A 12 -4.89 -12.61 -20.93
C LYS A 12 -4.09 -11.40 -20.46
N PRO A 13 -3.93 -10.38 -21.29
CA PRO A 13 -3.23 -9.16 -20.90
C PRO A 13 -3.96 -8.43 -19.78
N ILE A 14 -3.20 -8.08 -18.73
CA ILE A 14 -3.70 -7.34 -17.56
C ILE A 14 -3.38 -5.85 -17.69
N LEU A 15 -2.15 -5.50 -18.08
CA LEU A 15 -1.75 -4.12 -18.35
C LEU A 15 -1.45 -3.94 -19.83
N ARG A 16 -1.94 -2.84 -20.40
CA ARG A 16 -1.94 -2.60 -21.85
C ARG A 16 -1.34 -1.26 -22.25
N GLY A 17 -0.04 -1.06 -21.93
CA GLY A 17 0.67 0.18 -22.20
C GLY A 17 0.35 1.22 -21.12
N VAL A 18 0.75 0.90 -19.89
CA VAL A 18 0.55 1.78 -18.74
C VAL A 18 1.75 2.70 -18.59
N ASP A 19 1.46 4.00 -18.59
CA ASP A 19 2.39 5.06 -18.21
C ASP A 19 2.04 5.56 -16.81
N LEU A 20 3.04 5.59 -15.93
CA LEU A 20 2.92 6.10 -14.58
C LEU A 20 4.21 6.82 -14.19
N ASP A 21 4.11 8.11 -13.93
CA ASP A 21 5.15 8.90 -13.30
C ASP A 21 4.76 9.26 -11.87
N VAL A 22 5.68 8.96 -10.93
CA VAL A 22 5.52 9.20 -9.50
C VAL A 22 6.65 10.09 -9.05
N PRO A 23 6.40 11.37 -8.75
CA PRO A 23 7.41 12.27 -8.21
C PRO A 23 7.90 11.80 -6.83
N GLU A 24 9.19 12.00 -6.57
CA GLU A 24 9.77 11.70 -5.26
C GLU A 24 9.06 12.49 -4.14
N GLY A 25 8.81 11.83 -3.01
CA GLY A 25 8.12 12.42 -1.86
C GLY A 25 6.62 12.65 -2.06
N SER A 26 6.04 12.25 -3.20
CA SER A 26 4.60 12.35 -3.44
C SER A 26 3.85 11.09 -3.04
N MET A 27 2.55 11.25 -2.82
CA MET A 27 1.61 10.15 -2.67
C MET A 27 0.75 10.02 -3.93
N VAL A 28 0.81 8.86 -4.59
CA VAL A 28 -0.03 8.53 -5.74
C VAL A 28 -1.04 7.46 -5.35
N ALA A 29 -2.32 7.75 -5.53
CA ALA A 29 -3.40 6.77 -5.35
C ALA A 29 -3.78 6.15 -6.70
N ILE A 30 -3.87 4.83 -6.74
CA ILE A 30 -4.35 4.07 -7.90
C ILE A 30 -5.76 3.58 -7.57
N VAL A 31 -6.73 3.99 -8.37
CA VAL A 31 -8.15 3.60 -8.25
C VAL A 31 -8.63 2.96 -9.55
N GLY A 32 -9.76 2.26 -9.49
CA GLY A 32 -10.38 1.62 -10.65
C GLY A 32 -11.13 0.35 -10.29
N PRO A 33 -11.78 -0.31 -11.24
CA PRO A 33 -12.55 -1.54 -11.04
C PRO A 33 -11.72 -2.69 -10.45
N SER A 34 -12.39 -3.68 -9.85
CA SER A 34 -11.70 -4.90 -9.43
C SER A 34 -11.15 -5.65 -10.64
N GLY A 35 -9.93 -6.17 -10.52
CA GLY A 35 -9.27 -6.93 -11.59
C GLY A 35 -8.63 -6.11 -12.72
N CYS A 36 -8.67 -4.78 -12.70
CA CYS A 36 -8.07 -3.94 -13.74
C CYS A 36 -6.53 -3.84 -13.70
N GLY A 37 -5.86 -4.47 -12.72
CA GLY A 37 -4.40 -4.53 -12.66
C GLY A 37 -3.72 -3.64 -11.62
N LYS A 38 -4.43 -2.99 -10.70
CA LYS A 38 -3.86 -2.10 -9.66
C LYS A 38 -2.79 -2.78 -8.82
N THR A 39 -3.12 -3.90 -8.17
CA THR A 39 -2.17 -4.73 -7.41
C THR A 39 -1.02 -5.25 -8.29
N THR A 40 -1.31 -5.54 -9.56
CA THR A 40 -0.29 -5.97 -10.52
C THR A 40 0.76 -4.88 -10.75
N MET A 41 0.34 -3.61 -10.85
CA MET A 41 1.29 -2.49 -10.96
C MET A 41 2.24 -2.45 -9.76
N LEU A 42 1.73 -2.60 -8.53
CA LEU A 42 2.58 -2.63 -7.34
C LEU A 42 3.56 -3.81 -7.37
N LYS A 43 3.09 -5.00 -7.78
CA LYS A 43 3.93 -6.21 -7.90
C LYS A 43 5.04 -6.06 -8.94
N LEU A 44 4.80 -5.34 -10.04
CA LEU A 44 5.80 -5.04 -11.05
C LEU A 44 6.82 -4.00 -10.55
N ILE A 45 6.39 -3.00 -9.77
CA ILE A 45 7.30 -2.04 -9.15
C ILE A 45 8.23 -2.74 -8.14
N ALA A 46 7.70 -3.69 -7.37
CA ALA A 46 8.48 -4.52 -6.44
C ALA A 46 9.24 -5.67 -7.15
N ARG A 47 9.11 -5.79 -8.48
CA ARG A 47 9.71 -6.84 -9.31
C ARG A 47 9.40 -8.26 -8.84
N PHE A 48 8.16 -8.53 -8.40
CA PHE A 48 7.70 -9.91 -8.22
C PHE A 48 7.49 -10.61 -9.57
N TYR A 49 7.36 -9.83 -10.62
CA TYR A 49 7.32 -10.26 -12.03
C TYR A 49 8.07 -9.23 -12.87
N ASP A 50 8.66 -9.68 -13.97
CA ASP A 50 9.19 -8.77 -14.99
C ASP A 50 8.08 -8.41 -15.97
N VAL A 51 8.15 -7.23 -16.59
CA VAL A 51 7.19 -6.77 -17.59
C VAL A 51 7.36 -7.52 -18.91
N ASP A 52 6.27 -7.72 -19.66
CA ASP A 52 6.32 -8.32 -21.02
C ASP A 52 6.92 -7.32 -22.01
N ASP A 53 6.57 -6.03 -21.87
CA ASP A 53 7.07 -4.92 -22.68
C ASP A 53 7.07 -3.63 -21.87
N GLY A 54 7.88 -2.66 -22.31
CA GLY A 54 8.08 -1.42 -21.56
C GLY A 54 9.11 -1.57 -20.44
N ALA A 55 9.05 -0.67 -19.45
CA ALA A 55 10.01 -0.63 -18.37
C ALA A 55 9.43 -0.05 -17.06
N VAL A 56 9.89 -0.59 -15.92
CA VAL A 56 9.70 0.01 -14.61
C VAL A 56 11.04 0.55 -14.14
N ARG A 57 11.11 1.85 -13.84
CA ARG A 57 12.35 2.51 -13.41
C ARG A 57 12.19 3.15 -12.04
N ILE A 58 13.24 3.04 -11.21
CA ILE A 58 13.37 3.73 -9.93
C ILE A 58 14.63 4.59 -9.99
N GLY A 59 14.48 5.90 -9.84
CA GLY A 59 15.62 6.83 -9.98
C GLY A 59 16.30 6.76 -11.36
N GLY A 60 15.53 6.48 -12.42
CA GLY A 60 16.03 6.34 -13.78
C GLY A 60 16.57 4.96 -14.15
N VAL A 61 16.85 4.07 -13.16
CA VAL A 61 17.37 2.71 -13.38
C VAL A 61 16.22 1.72 -13.53
N ASP A 62 16.28 0.88 -14.55
CA ASP A 62 15.30 -0.21 -14.73
C ASP A 62 15.42 -1.21 -13.57
N VAL A 63 14.29 -1.61 -12.99
CA VAL A 63 14.29 -2.55 -11.86
C VAL A 63 14.91 -3.91 -12.22
N ARG A 64 14.95 -4.26 -13.50
CA ARG A 64 15.61 -5.49 -14.00
C ARG A 64 17.12 -5.43 -13.92
N ASP A 65 17.69 -4.22 -13.93
CA ASP A 65 19.14 -3.97 -13.82
C ASP A 65 19.59 -3.78 -12.36
N MET A 66 18.66 -3.76 -11.40
CA MET A 66 18.97 -3.67 -9.98
C MET A 66 19.22 -5.07 -9.39
N THR A 67 20.09 -5.16 -8.40
CA THR A 67 20.15 -6.35 -7.55
C THR A 67 18.90 -6.44 -6.69
N THR A 68 18.54 -7.65 -6.25
CA THR A 68 17.40 -7.85 -5.34
C THR A 68 17.57 -7.06 -4.04
N GLU A 69 18.79 -7.02 -3.52
CA GLU A 69 19.17 -6.29 -2.30
C GLU A 69 18.95 -4.78 -2.47
N ASP A 70 19.45 -4.19 -3.56
CA ASP A 70 19.30 -2.77 -3.87
C ASP A 70 17.82 -2.38 -4.04
N LEU A 71 17.05 -3.23 -4.72
CA LEU A 71 15.61 -2.98 -4.92
C LEU A 71 14.86 -3.06 -3.59
N PHE A 72 15.09 -4.10 -2.80
CA PHE A 72 14.42 -4.24 -1.50
C PHE A 72 14.89 -3.23 -0.46
N ALA A 73 16.11 -2.71 -0.54
CA ALA A 73 16.52 -1.57 0.28
C ALA A 73 15.70 -0.30 -0.04
N ARG A 74 15.26 -0.13 -1.30
CA ARG A 74 14.52 1.05 -1.76
C ARG A 74 13.00 0.93 -1.64
N VAL A 75 12.45 -0.27 -1.64
CA VAL A 75 11.01 -0.52 -1.69
C VAL A 75 10.55 -1.30 -0.47
N SER A 76 9.53 -0.80 0.21
CA SER A 76 8.76 -1.53 1.22
C SER A 76 7.38 -1.85 0.67
N PHE A 77 6.84 -3.03 0.97
CA PHE A 77 5.53 -3.46 0.52
C PHE A 77 4.63 -3.79 1.71
N VAL A 78 3.46 -3.16 1.78
CA VAL A 78 2.39 -3.47 2.72
C VAL A 78 1.28 -4.17 1.93
N PHE A 79 1.16 -5.47 2.14
CA PHE A 79 0.19 -6.31 1.43
C PHE A 79 -1.22 -6.16 2.00
N GLN A 80 -2.21 -6.45 1.16
CA GLN A 80 -3.62 -6.57 1.57
C GLN A 80 -3.78 -7.71 2.58
N ASP A 81 -3.25 -8.89 2.25
CA ASP A 81 -3.22 -10.05 3.14
C ASP A 81 -1.90 -10.08 3.92
N VAL A 82 -1.95 -9.56 5.14
CA VAL A 82 -0.77 -9.49 6.01
C VAL A 82 -0.48 -10.84 6.62
N TYR A 83 0.70 -11.37 6.33
CA TYR A 83 1.23 -12.56 6.97
C TYR A 83 2.19 -12.19 8.11
N LEU A 84 1.93 -12.75 9.30
CA LEU A 84 2.85 -12.70 10.43
C LEU A 84 3.41 -14.10 10.69
N PHE A 85 4.69 -14.13 11.06
CA PHE A 85 5.34 -15.39 11.38
C PHE A 85 4.93 -15.89 12.77
N ASN A 86 5.05 -17.20 12.97
CA ASN A 86 4.82 -17.82 14.28
C ASN A 86 5.98 -17.47 15.24
N ASP A 87 6.02 -16.24 15.64
CA ASP A 87 7.03 -15.62 16.49
C ASP A 87 6.35 -14.56 17.37
N THR A 88 7.11 -13.92 18.26
CA THR A 88 6.60 -12.83 19.09
C THR A 88 6.16 -11.64 18.25
N LEU A 89 5.27 -10.81 18.80
CA LEU A 89 4.87 -9.55 18.19
C LEU A 89 6.09 -8.65 17.96
N ARG A 90 7.02 -8.62 18.95
CA ARG A 90 8.29 -7.92 18.88
C ARG A 90 9.10 -8.33 17.66
N ASN A 91 9.38 -9.61 17.52
CA ASN A 91 10.19 -10.15 16.42
C ASN A 91 9.52 -9.92 15.08
N ASN A 92 8.19 -10.03 15.02
CA ASN A 92 7.44 -9.72 13.82
C ASN A 92 7.62 -8.27 13.36
N VAL A 93 7.70 -7.29 14.25
CA VAL A 93 8.01 -5.90 13.87
C VAL A 93 9.48 -5.74 13.50
N LEU A 94 10.40 -6.28 14.30
CA LEU A 94 11.85 -6.17 14.11
C LEU A 94 12.37 -6.86 12.84
N MET A 95 11.60 -7.73 12.20
CA MET A 95 11.98 -8.34 10.90
C MET A 95 12.35 -7.30 9.83
N ALA A 96 11.79 -6.11 9.90
CA ALA A 96 12.07 -5.03 8.95
C ALA A 96 13.45 -4.38 9.17
N ASN A 97 13.93 -4.40 10.42
CA ASN A 97 15.26 -3.96 10.85
C ASN A 97 15.61 -4.66 12.17
N PRO A 98 16.34 -5.79 12.12
CA PRO A 98 16.71 -6.54 13.32
C PRO A 98 17.61 -5.78 14.31
N ASP A 99 18.35 -4.79 13.82
CA ASP A 99 19.29 -3.97 14.61
C ASP A 99 18.62 -2.71 15.20
N ALA A 100 17.31 -2.55 15.03
CA ALA A 100 16.59 -1.39 15.55
C ALA A 100 16.63 -1.33 17.08
N SER A 101 16.86 -0.14 17.62
CA SER A 101 16.84 0.10 19.05
C SER A 101 15.43 -0.04 19.64
N GLU A 102 15.37 -0.26 20.96
CA GLU A 102 14.08 -0.28 21.69
C GLU A 102 13.28 1.02 21.50
N GLU A 103 13.98 2.15 21.45
CA GLU A 103 13.37 3.46 21.21
C GLU A 103 12.74 3.54 19.81
N GLN A 104 13.44 3.05 18.77
CA GLN A 104 12.92 2.99 17.41
C GLN A 104 11.71 2.05 17.31
N LEU A 105 11.77 0.88 17.96
CA LEU A 105 10.65 -0.06 18.00
C LEU A 105 9.41 0.58 18.62
N ARG A 106 9.55 1.23 19.77
CA ARG A 106 8.43 1.92 20.43
C ARG A 106 7.88 3.08 19.61
N ALA A 107 8.75 3.90 19.04
CA ALA A 107 8.34 5.02 18.20
C ALA A 107 7.50 4.58 16.99
N VAL A 108 7.88 3.50 16.29
CA VAL A 108 7.07 3.00 15.16
C VAL A 108 5.80 2.30 15.63
N ALA A 109 5.83 1.66 16.80
CA ALA A 109 4.64 1.07 17.41
C ALA A 109 3.58 2.12 17.74
N ASP A 110 3.98 3.23 18.33
CA ASP A 110 3.08 4.35 18.63
C ASP A 110 2.50 4.95 17.33
N LEU A 111 3.36 5.18 16.33
CA LEU A 111 2.94 5.75 15.05
C LEU A 111 1.99 4.84 14.27
N ALA A 112 2.15 3.51 14.39
CA ALA A 112 1.30 2.53 13.72
C ALA A 112 0.11 2.06 14.57
N GLY A 113 -0.04 2.54 15.81
CA GLY A 113 -1.07 2.09 16.75
C GLY A 113 -0.85 0.66 17.25
N VAL A 114 0.38 0.13 17.18
CA VAL A 114 0.74 -1.21 17.70
C VAL A 114 0.85 -1.20 19.22
N THR A 115 1.16 -0.05 19.83
CA THR A 115 1.23 0.11 21.29
C THR A 115 -0.06 -0.33 21.97
N GLU A 116 -1.23 0.07 21.44
CA GLU A 116 -2.55 -0.36 21.93
C GLU A 116 -2.72 -1.89 21.85
N VAL A 117 -2.18 -2.52 20.80
CA VAL A 117 -2.21 -3.98 20.65
C VAL A 117 -1.36 -4.65 21.73
N VAL A 118 -0.14 -4.12 21.95
CA VAL A 118 0.79 -4.60 22.98
C VAL A 118 0.17 -4.51 24.37
N GLU A 119 -0.45 -3.38 24.71
CA GLU A 119 -1.07 -3.15 26.02
C GLU A 119 -2.28 -4.06 26.28
N ARG A 120 -3.04 -4.39 25.24
CA ARG A 120 -4.20 -5.28 25.31
C ARG A 120 -3.81 -6.76 25.48
N LEU A 121 -2.68 -7.17 24.95
CA LEU A 121 -2.25 -8.56 24.94
C LEU A 121 -1.60 -8.96 26.27
N PRO A 122 -1.98 -10.09 26.89
CA PRO A 122 -1.45 -10.51 28.20
C PRO A 122 0.08 -10.67 28.23
N GLY A 123 0.70 -11.07 27.13
CA GLY A 123 2.16 -11.22 26.99
C GLY A 123 2.84 -9.99 26.44
N GLY A 124 2.11 -8.90 26.18
CA GLY A 124 2.68 -7.70 25.59
C GLY A 124 3.48 -7.99 24.31
N TRP A 125 4.67 -7.45 24.22
CA TRP A 125 5.60 -7.66 23.11
C TRP A 125 6.00 -9.14 22.89
N GLU A 126 5.99 -9.96 23.94
CA GLU A 126 6.37 -11.38 23.89
C GLU A 126 5.20 -12.29 23.51
N THR A 127 4.04 -11.73 23.18
CA THR A 127 2.89 -12.51 22.73
C THR A 127 3.21 -13.18 21.39
N LEU A 128 3.02 -14.50 21.31
CA LEU A 128 3.15 -15.27 20.08
C LEU A 128 1.99 -14.96 19.14
N CYS A 129 2.31 -14.47 17.93
CA CYS A 129 1.32 -14.13 16.91
C CYS A 129 0.61 -15.36 16.32
N GLY A 130 1.24 -16.53 16.42
CA GLY A 130 0.80 -17.74 15.73
C GLY A 130 1.02 -17.65 14.22
N GLU A 131 0.88 -18.76 13.52
CA GLU A 131 1.07 -18.79 12.07
C GLU A 131 0.02 -17.93 11.36
N GLY A 132 0.49 -17.07 10.44
CA GLY A 132 -0.35 -16.10 9.74
C GLY A 132 -0.88 -14.99 10.65
N GLY A 133 -0.44 -14.90 11.91
CA GLY A 133 -0.90 -13.89 12.86
C GLY A 133 -2.31 -14.15 13.40
N ARG A 134 -2.74 -15.41 13.50
CA ARG A 134 -4.10 -15.80 13.91
C ARG A 134 -4.51 -15.34 15.31
N SER A 135 -3.54 -14.96 16.15
CA SER A 135 -3.80 -14.39 17.47
C SER A 135 -4.24 -12.92 17.43
N LEU A 136 -4.15 -12.28 16.26
CA LEU A 136 -4.46 -10.88 16.04
C LEU A 136 -5.62 -10.72 15.07
N SER A 137 -6.41 -9.66 15.26
CA SER A 137 -7.43 -9.24 14.29
C SER A 137 -6.79 -8.79 12.96
N GLY A 138 -7.57 -8.68 11.89
CA GLY A 138 -7.11 -8.19 10.60
C GLY A 138 -6.48 -6.79 10.70
N GLY A 139 -7.13 -5.89 11.45
CA GLY A 139 -6.63 -4.53 11.67
C GLY A 139 -5.33 -4.47 12.47
N GLU A 140 -5.17 -5.34 13.45
CA GLU A 140 -3.93 -5.43 14.23
C GLU A 140 -2.77 -5.95 13.38
N ARG A 141 -3.00 -6.98 12.55
CA ARG A 141 -1.99 -7.45 11.60
C ARG A 141 -1.58 -6.34 10.62
N GLN A 142 -2.55 -5.57 10.14
CA GLN A 142 -2.28 -4.45 9.24
C GLN A 142 -1.41 -3.38 9.92
N ARG A 143 -1.69 -3.02 11.18
CA ARG A 143 -0.86 -2.09 11.96
C ARG A 143 0.56 -2.61 12.14
N VAL A 144 0.75 -3.89 12.40
CA VAL A 144 2.09 -4.52 12.45
C VAL A 144 2.81 -4.40 11.10
N SER A 145 2.13 -4.62 9.99
CA SER A 145 2.72 -4.46 8.65
C SER A 145 3.13 -3.02 8.36
N ILE A 146 2.34 -2.05 8.81
CA ILE A 146 2.68 -0.63 8.69
C ILE A 146 3.87 -0.27 9.60
N ALA A 147 3.91 -0.81 10.83
CA ALA A 147 5.06 -0.63 11.72
C ALA A 147 6.36 -1.16 11.08
N ARG A 148 6.30 -2.31 10.40
CA ARG A 148 7.43 -2.83 9.59
C ARG A 148 7.87 -1.83 8.52
N ALA A 149 6.91 -1.25 7.77
CA ALA A 149 7.22 -0.28 6.72
C ALA A 149 7.86 1.00 7.29
N LEU A 150 7.36 1.49 8.43
CA LEU A 150 7.92 2.63 9.15
C LEU A 150 9.34 2.34 9.68
N LEU A 151 9.57 1.13 10.24
CA LEU A 151 10.85 0.73 10.79
C LEU A 151 11.92 0.54 9.71
N LYS A 152 11.52 0.03 8.54
CA LYS A 152 12.40 -0.16 7.39
C LYS A 152 12.90 1.15 6.79
N GLN A 153 12.13 2.23 6.87
CA GLN A 153 12.47 3.56 6.34
C GLN A 153 12.83 3.56 4.85
N ALA A 154 12.22 2.68 4.07
CA ALA A 154 12.45 2.64 2.63
C ALA A 154 11.97 3.93 1.95
N PRO A 155 12.70 4.48 0.94
CA PRO A 155 12.29 5.70 0.24
C PRO A 155 10.98 5.55 -0.55
N ILE A 156 10.58 4.33 -0.90
CA ILE A 156 9.33 4.03 -1.60
C ILE A 156 8.53 3.02 -0.79
N VAL A 157 7.25 3.32 -0.56
CA VAL A 157 6.33 2.40 0.12
C VAL A 157 5.15 2.11 -0.80
N LEU A 158 4.90 0.84 -1.03
CA LEU A 158 3.77 0.33 -1.80
C LEU A 158 2.72 -0.20 -0.84
N LEU A 159 1.49 0.31 -0.94
CA LEU A 159 0.37 -0.07 -0.09
C LEU A 159 -0.74 -0.69 -0.94
N ASP A 160 -1.03 -1.96 -0.73
CA ASP A 160 -2.12 -2.66 -1.40
C ASP A 160 -3.32 -2.79 -0.46
N GLU A 161 -4.36 -2.00 -0.70
CA GLU A 161 -5.65 -2.03 0.04
C GLU A 161 -5.55 -2.03 1.58
N ALA A 162 -4.62 -1.27 2.15
CA ALA A 162 -4.29 -1.29 3.58
C ALA A 162 -5.49 -1.03 4.54
N THR A 163 -6.66 -0.62 4.05
CA THR A 163 -7.83 -0.24 4.87
C THR A 163 -9.09 -1.03 4.56
N SER A 164 -9.06 -2.02 3.67
CA SER A 164 -10.27 -2.64 3.10
C SER A 164 -11.10 -3.49 4.08
N ALA A 165 -10.49 -4.00 5.17
CA ALA A 165 -11.12 -4.94 6.11
C ALA A 165 -11.15 -4.43 7.56
N LEU A 166 -11.08 -3.11 7.78
CA LEU A 166 -10.97 -2.50 9.11
C LEU A 166 -12.31 -1.95 9.60
N ASP A 167 -12.55 -2.05 10.91
CA ASP A 167 -13.56 -1.26 11.59
C ASP A 167 -13.18 0.23 11.67
N ALA A 168 -14.12 1.09 12.01
CA ALA A 168 -13.94 2.54 11.98
C ALA A 168 -12.82 3.07 12.90
N GLU A 169 -12.51 2.39 14.00
CA GLU A 169 -11.47 2.80 14.94
C GLU A 169 -10.08 2.42 14.41
N ASN A 170 -9.92 1.18 13.96
CA ASN A 170 -8.71 0.70 13.34
C ASN A 170 -8.39 1.46 12.04
N GLU A 171 -9.43 1.84 11.28
CA GLU A 171 -9.28 2.64 10.07
C GLU A 171 -8.61 4.00 10.34
N LYS A 172 -9.05 4.73 11.37
CA LYS A 172 -8.45 6.03 11.74
C LYS A 172 -6.97 5.90 12.08
N ASN A 173 -6.59 4.84 12.81
CA ASN A 173 -5.20 4.59 13.17
C ASN A 173 -4.34 4.28 11.94
N VAL A 174 -4.87 3.50 10.99
CA VAL A 174 -4.18 3.21 9.73
C VAL A 174 -4.04 4.47 8.86
N VAL A 175 -5.08 5.29 8.75
CA VAL A 175 -5.02 6.56 8.01
C VAL A 175 -3.93 7.49 8.58
N ARG A 176 -3.84 7.64 9.90
CA ARG A 176 -2.75 8.42 10.55
C ARG A 176 -1.36 7.86 10.24
N SER A 177 -1.25 6.55 10.20
CA SER A 177 0.02 5.89 9.87
C SER A 177 0.41 6.12 8.41
N ILE A 178 -0.56 6.12 7.48
CA ILE A 178 -0.36 6.47 6.07
C ILE A 178 0.08 7.94 5.93
N GLU A 179 -0.51 8.87 6.69
CA GLU A 179 -0.05 10.27 6.74
C GLU A 179 1.41 10.40 7.20
N THR A 180 1.81 9.58 8.18
CA THR A 180 3.19 9.55 8.66
C THR A 180 4.14 9.02 7.58
N LEU A 181 3.76 7.96 6.88
CA LEU A 181 4.52 7.43 5.75
C LEU A 181 4.64 8.45 4.62
N LYS A 182 3.53 9.16 4.28
CA LYS A 182 3.51 10.21 3.25
C LYS A 182 4.55 11.31 3.51
N ARG A 183 4.82 11.64 4.76
CA ARG A 183 5.81 12.69 5.11
C ARG A 183 7.27 12.23 4.99
N ARG A 184 7.50 10.92 4.87
CA ARG A 184 8.85 10.31 4.96
C ARG A 184 9.28 9.56 3.71
N SER A 185 8.33 9.20 2.84
CA SER A 185 8.55 8.31 1.71
C SER A 185 7.68 8.70 0.53
N THR A 186 8.05 8.26 -0.65
CA THR A 186 7.17 8.24 -1.82
C THR A 186 6.17 7.10 -1.65
N LEU A 187 4.87 7.40 -1.70
CA LEU A 187 3.82 6.41 -1.53
C LEU A 187 3.11 6.10 -2.84
N ILE A 188 2.89 4.81 -3.11
CA ILE A 188 1.99 4.34 -4.16
C ILE A 188 0.95 3.45 -3.49
N VAL A 189 -0.31 3.87 -3.53
CA VAL A 189 -1.39 3.25 -2.76
C VAL A 189 -2.49 2.77 -3.69
N VAL A 190 -2.82 1.50 -3.66
CA VAL A 190 -4.10 1.01 -4.19
C VAL A 190 -5.16 1.32 -3.15
N ALA A 191 -6.03 2.28 -3.46
CA ALA A 191 -6.99 2.82 -2.50
C ALA A 191 -8.43 2.49 -2.88
N HIS A 192 -9.18 2.00 -1.90
CA HIS A 192 -10.61 1.76 -1.98
C HIS A 192 -11.43 2.73 -1.10
N LYS A 193 -10.80 3.37 -0.13
CA LYS A 193 -11.42 4.33 0.79
C LYS A 193 -11.23 5.75 0.30
N LEU A 194 -12.32 6.52 0.33
CA LEU A 194 -12.35 7.89 -0.17
C LEU A 194 -11.37 8.81 0.58
N GLU A 195 -11.20 8.63 1.89
CA GLU A 195 -10.28 9.41 2.70
C GLU A 195 -8.83 9.23 2.23
N THR A 196 -8.39 8.00 2.00
CA THR A 196 -7.05 7.70 1.48
C THR A 196 -6.84 8.30 0.09
N VAL A 197 -7.86 8.21 -0.78
CA VAL A 197 -7.78 8.79 -2.14
C VAL A 197 -7.63 10.31 -2.09
N ARG A 198 -8.37 11.00 -1.20
CA ARG A 198 -8.29 12.46 -1.04
C ARG A 198 -6.94 12.97 -0.55
N MET A 199 -6.21 12.14 0.19
CA MET A 199 -4.87 12.48 0.69
C MET A 199 -3.79 12.47 -0.39
N ALA A 200 -4.06 11.83 -1.53
CA ALA A 200 -3.09 11.67 -2.60
C ALA A 200 -2.82 13.01 -3.32
N ASP A 201 -1.55 13.23 -3.65
CA ASP A 201 -1.11 14.38 -4.43
C ASP A 201 -1.48 14.20 -5.91
N LYS A 202 -1.58 12.93 -6.34
CA LYS A 202 -1.98 12.54 -7.69
C LYS A 202 -2.83 11.25 -7.62
N ILE A 203 -3.87 11.20 -8.41
CA ILE A 203 -4.74 10.04 -8.55
C ILE A 203 -4.58 9.51 -9.97
N VAL A 204 -4.47 8.20 -10.10
CA VAL A 204 -4.43 7.47 -11.37
C VAL A 204 -5.64 6.56 -11.42
N VAL A 205 -6.49 6.77 -12.40
CA VAL A 205 -7.70 5.99 -12.62
C VAL A 205 -7.43 4.96 -13.70
N MET A 206 -7.59 3.69 -13.36
CA MET A 206 -7.50 2.60 -14.32
C MET A 206 -8.88 2.20 -14.79
N ASP A 207 -9.01 2.00 -16.10
CA ASP A 207 -10.21 1.43 -16.71
C ASP A 207 -10.26 -0.10 -16.58
N SER A 208 -11.38 -0.70 -16.97
CA SER A 208 -11.57 -2.17 -16.95
C SER A 208 -10.68 -2.92 -17.94
N SER A 209 -10.08 -2.23 -18.91
CA SER A 209 -9.19 -2.82 -19.92
C SER A 209 -7.73 -2.91 -19.50
N GLY A 210 -7.36 -2.37 -18.34
CA GLY A 210 -5.98 -2.34 -17.84
C GLY A 210 -5.14 -1.20 -18.41
N LYS A 211 -5.77 -0.08 -18.72
CA LYS A 211 -5.12 1.17 -19.13
C LYS A 211 -5.37 2.27 -18.11
N VAL A 212 -4.54 3.30 -18.12
CA VAL A 212 -4.81 4.55 -17.41
C VAL A 212 -5.84 5.35 -18.21
N ALA A 213 -7.01 5.59 -17.62
CA ALA A 213 -8.07 6.40 -18.21
C ALA A 213 -7.92 7.88 -17.89
N GLU A 214 -7.65 8.19 -16.62
CA GLU A 214 -7.57 9.55 -16.11
C GLU A 214 -6.42 9.70 -15.12
N THR A 215 -5.87 10.92 -15.05
CA THR A 215 -4.82 11.26 -14.08
C THR A 215 -4.96 12.71 -13.67
N GLY A 216 -4.90 13.00 -12.38
CA GLY A 216 -5.00 14.37 -11.86
C GLY A 216 -5.11 14.40 -10.34
N THR A 217 -5.37 15.55 -9.77
CA THR A 217 -5.76 15.75 -8.38
C THR A 217 -7.25 15.42 -8.18
N HIS A 218 -7.68 15.25 -6.94
CA HIS A 218 -9.10 15.03 -6.61
C HIS A 218 -10.01 16.09 -7.25
N ASN A 219 -9.68 17.37 -7.12
CA ASN A 219 -10.51 18.46 -7.60
C ASN A 219 -10.58 18.50 -9.15
N GLU A 220 -9.48 18.27 -9.82
CA GLU A 220 -9.42 18.21 -11.28
C GLU A 220 -10.28 17.06 -11.81
N LEU A 221 -10.15 15.87 -11.23
CA LEU A 221 -10.87 14.68 -11.68
C LEU A 221 -12.37 14.74 -11.36
N ILE A 222 -12.78 15.36 -10.26
CA ILE A 222 -14.21 15.63 -9.99
C ILE A 222 -14.79 16.57 -11.05
N ALA A 223 -14.03 17.60 -11.45
CA ALA A 223 -14.49 18.60 -12.44
C ALA A 223 -14.57 18.03 -13.87
N LEU A 224 -13.81 16.94 -14.17
CA LEU A 224 -13.86 16.25 -15.47
C LEU A 224 -15.17 15.48 -15.68
N GLU A 225 -15.91 15.16 -14.60
CA GLU A 225 -17.14 14.35 -14.63
C GLU A 225 -16.97 13.00 -15.35
N GLY A 226 -15.76 12.41 -15.28
CA GLY A 226 -15.38 11.17 -15.93
C GLY A 226 -15.47 9.93 -15.01
N GLU A 227 -14.64 8.91 -15.31
CA GLU A 227 -14.62 7.63 -14.58
C GLU A 227 -14.30 7.81 -13.08
N TYR A 228 -13.47 8.79 -12.72
CA TYR A 228 -13.19 9.11 -11.33
C TYR A 228 -14.41 9.61 -10.59
N LYS A 229 -15.20 10.50 -11.21
CA LYS A 229 -16.41 11.03 -10.61
C LYS A 229 -17.42 9.92 -10.37
N ASP A 230 -17.60 9.01 -11.33
CA ASP A 230 -18.45 7.83 -11.19
C ASP A 230 -17.99 6.91 -10.05
N PHE A 231 -16.67 6.66 -9.96
CA PHE A 231 -16.07 5.90 -8.86
C PHE A 231 -16.36 6.57 -7.51
N TRP A 232 -16.16 7.88 -7.43
CA TRP A 232 -16.36 8.67 -6.22
C TRP A 232 -17.82 8.63 -5.75
N ASP A 233 -18.76 8.90 -6.63
CA ASP A 233 -20.20 8.97 -6.31
C ASP A 233 -20.74 7.61 -5.87
N LYS A 234 -20.36 6.53 -6.53
CA LYS A 234 -20.72 5.16 -6.12
C LYS A 234 -20.22 4.82 -4.72
N ARG A 235 -19.00 5.21 -4.39
CA ARG A 235 -18.39 4.96 -3.08
C ARG A 235 -19.00 5.82 -1.98
N ASN A 236 -19.25 7.09 -2.26
CA ASN A 236 -19.86 8.01 -1.32
C ASN A 236 -21.30 7.56 -0.98
N ALA A 237 -22.09 7.15 -1.95
CA ALA A 237 -23.40 6.57 -1.74
C ALA A 237 -23.36 5.32 -0.85
N SER A 238 -22.39 4.41 -1.07
CA SER A 238 -22.23 3.19 -0.27
C SER A 238 -21.84 3.49 1.19
N SER A 239 -21.06 4.53 1.44
CA SER A 239 -20.66 4.94 2.78
C SER A 239 -21.82 5.52 3.60
N GLN A 240 -22.79 6.15 2.96
CA GLN A 240 -23.97 6.71 3.64
C GLN A 240 -24.97 5.62 4.09
N TRP A 241 -24.99 4.46 3.43
CA TRP A 241 -25.88 3.34 3.80
C TRP A 241 -25.39 2.54 5.02
N GLN A 242 -24.14 2.69 5.43
CA GLN A 242 -23.58 2.02 6.62
C GLN A 242 -23.84 2.77 7.94
N LEU A 243 -24.47 3.94 7.87
CA LEU A 243 -24.78 4.79 9.04
C LEU A 243 -26.27 4.75 9.46
N VAL A 244 -27.06 3.80 8.94
CA VAL A 244 -28.48 3.60 9.31
C VAL A 244 -28.67 2.27 10.02
#